data_065e7787d8eb31676d9ec11f7368da3e
#
_entry.id   065e7787d8eb31676d9ec11f7368da3e
#
_cell.length_a   1.000
_cell.length_b   1.000
_cell.length_c   1.000
_cell.angle_alpha   90.00
_cell.angle_beta   90.00
_cell.angle_gamma   90.00
#
_symmetry.space_group_name_H-M   'P 1'
#
loop_
_entity.id
_entity.type
_entity.pdbx_description
1 polymer ?
#
loop_
_entity_poly.entity_id
_entity_poly.type
_entity_poly.pdbx_seq_one_letter_code
_entity_poly.pdbx_strand_id
1 'polypeptide(L)'
;MLIAGRVKTMNESIYYNIDKLHTAIGEGKQIRFQYFQWTVEKKEALRRDGGWYCVSPWHLRWDDENYYLIAYDAEADRVKHYRVDKMKRITLLEAPRLGQERMARFDPAVYTQRLFGMYGGQPVRVTLEGENEMVGVLIDRFGKEVPVLPVDLAMHSLHI
;
A
#
# COMPACT_ATOMS: atom_id res chain seq x y z
N MET A 1 -6.79 -24.93 -22.12
CA MET A 1 -5.41 -24.83 -21.63
C MET A 1 -5.44 -24.00 -20.33
N LEU A 2 -5.39 -24.68 -19.21
CA LEU A 2 -5.35 -24.02 -17.90
C LEU A 2 -3.96 -23.42 -17.73
N ILE A 3 -3.87 -22.09 -17.72
CA ILE A 3 -2.66 -21.39 -17.31
C ILE A 3 -2.56 -21.54 -15.79
N ALA A 4 -1.82 -22.54 -15.34
CA ALA A 4 -1.41 -22.67 -13.95
C ALA A 4 -0.31 -21.62 -13.69
N GLY A 5 -0.73 -20.36 -13.54
CA GLY A 5 0.18 -19.29 -13.29
C GLY A 5 -0.40 -18.33 -12.25
N ARG A 6 0.22 -18.23 -11.10
CA ARG A 6 -0.13 -17.34 -10.00
C ARG A 6 -1.46 -17.63 -9.31
N VAL A 7 -1.55 -18.78 -8.71
CA VAL A 7 -2.31 -18.84 -7.47
C VAL A 7 -1.50 -18.07 -6.44
N LYS A 8 -1.68 -16.73 -6.37
CA LYS A 8 -1.52 -16.05 -5.10
C LYS A 8 -2.44 -16.84 -4.18
N THR A 9 -1.88 -17.63 -3.30
CA THR A 9 -2.63 -18.28 -2.22
C THR A 9 -3.39 -17.15 -1.55
N MET A 10 -4.67 -17.02 -1.91
CA MET A 10 -5.58 -16.14 -1.20
C MET A 10 -5.69 -16.75 0.18
N ASN A 11 -4.81 -16.28 1.05
CA ASN A 11 -4.73 -16.73 2.42
C ASN A 11 -6.09 -16.40 3.03
N GLU A 12 -6.85 -17.38 3.47
CA GLU A 12 -8.15 -17.18 4.13
C GLU A 12 -8.06 -16.14 5.25
N SER A 13 -6.88 -15.99 5.86
CA SER A 13 -6.58 -14.95 6.85
C SER A 13 -6.77 -13.52 6.33
N ILE A 14 -6.66 -13.25 5.01
CA ILE A 14 -6.88 -11.91 4.45
C ILE A 14 -8.34 -11.52 4.57
N TYR A 15 -9.27 -12.40 4.23
CA TYR A 15 -10.71 -12.14 4.36
C TYR A 15 -11.09 -11.87 5.81
N TYR A 16 -10.55 -12.66 6.72
CA TYR A 16 -10.77 -12.47 8.14
C TYR A 16 -10.22 -11.13 8.67
N ASN A 17 -9.05 -10.73 8.18
CA ASN A 17 -8.48 -9.43 8.49
C ASN A 17 -9.34 -8.28 7.93
N ILE A 18 -9.78 -8.40 6.67
CA ILE A 18 -10.65 -7.41 6.03
C ILE A 18 -11.95 -7.24 6.80
N ASP A 19 -12.58 -8.33 7.21
CA ASP A 19 -13.84 -8.32 7.96
C ASP A 19 -13.69 -7.59 9.31
N LYS A 20 -12.64 -7.89 10.04
CA LYS A 20 -12.31 -7.17 11.28
C LYS A 20 -12.07 -5.67 11.06
N LEU A 21 -11.37 -5.31 9.99
CA LEU A 21 -11.09 -3.92 9.65
C LEU A 21 -12.37 -3.19 9.24
N HIS A 22 -13.25 -3.81 8.47
CA HIS A 22 -14.57 -3.26 8.15
C HIS A 22 -15.39 -3.01 9.40
N THR A 23 -15.43 -3.96 10.32
CA THR A 23 -16.11 -3.80 11.61
C THR A 23 -15.55 -2.61 12.39
N ALA A 24 -14.23 -2.52 12.53
CA ALA A 24 -13.58 -1.43 13.25
C ALA A 24 -13.83 -0.05 12.62
N ILE A 25 -13.83 0.02 11.28
CA ILE A 25 -14.14 1.25 10.54
C ILE A 25 -15.61 1.62 10.74
N GLY A 26 -16.53 0.67 10.62
CA GLY A 26 -17.97 0.89 10.80
C GLY A 26 -18.34 1.31 12.21
N GLU A 27 -17.73 0.72 13.23
CA GLU A 27 -17.94 1.06 14.64
C GLU A 27 -17.16 2.29 15.11
N GLY A 28 -16.26 2.83 14.29
CA GLY A 28 -15.44 3.98 14.67
C GLY A 28 -14.49 3.69 15.83
N LYS A 29 -13.91 2.49 15.87
CA LYS A 29 -13.01 2.04 16.94
C LYS A 29 -11.55 2.00 16.49
N GLN A 30 -10.65 2.15 17.44
CA GLN A 30 -9.22 1.90 17.23
C GLN A 30 -8.96 0.40 17.17
N ILE A 31 -7.82 0.05 16.56
CA ILE A 31 -7.32 -1.32 16.50
C ILE A 31 -5.89 -1.40 16.98
N ARG A 32 -5.51 -2.59 17.44
CA ARG A 32 -4.11 -2.96 17.58
C ARG A 32 -3.81 -4.20 16.74
N PHE A 33 -2.59 -4.30 16.26
CA PHE A 33 -2.13 -5.44 15.47
C PHE A 33 -0.62 -5.58 15.55
N GLN A 34 -0.10 -6.72 15.13
CA GLN A 34 1.32 -6.93 14.84
C GLN A 34 1.53 -6.91 13.34
N TYR A 35 2.70 -6.44 12.91
CA TYR A 35 3.02 -6.27 11.49
C TYR A 35 4.31 -7.01 11.17
N PHE A 36 4.33 -7.80 10.09
CA PHE A 36 5.51 -8.54 9.70
C PHE A 36 6.11 -8.05 8.38
N GLN A 37 7.35 -8.43 8.15
CA GLN A 37 8.05 -8.29 6.89
C GLN A 37 8.69 -9.63 6.53
N TRP A 38 8.92 -9.83 5.25
CA TRP A 38 9.67 -10.98 4.78
C TRP A 38 11.17 -10.74 4.97
N THR A 39 11.88 -11.77 5.43
CA THR A 39 13.35 -11.79 5.43
C THR A 39 13.87 -12.30 4.09
N VAL A 40 15.16 -12.15 3.83
CA VAL A 40 15.82 -12.69 2.63
C VAL A 40 15.75 -14.23 2.58
N GLU A 41 15.61 -14.89 3.73
CA GLU A 41 15.40 -16.33 3.85
C GLU A 41 13.94 -16.76 3.63
N LYS A 42 13.08 -15.82 3.18
CA LYS A 42 11.64 -16.03 2.95
C LYS A 42 10.86 -16.46 4.22
N LYS A 43 11.27 -15.96 5.36
CA LYS A 43 10.59 -16.15 6.64
C LYS A 43 9.87 -14.85 7.03
N GLU A 44 8.76 -15.00 7.75
CA GLU A 44 8.07 -13.88 8.36
C GLU A 44 8.81 -13.43 9.62
N ALA A 45 9.15 -12.15 9.71
CA ALA A 45 9.70 -11.53 10.90
C ALA A 45 8.79 -10.39 11.37
N LEU A 46 8.34 -10.44 12.61
CA LEU A 46 7.55 -9.37 13.20
C LEU A 46 8.41 -8.12 13.35
N ARG A 47 7.87 -6.99 12.89
CA ARG A 47 8.52 -5.69 13.07
C ARG A 47 8.39 -5.22 14.52
N ARG A 48 9.28 -4.31 14.94
CA ARG A 48 9.35 -3.78 16.32
C ARG A 48 9.50 -4.91 17.35
N ASP A 49 10.27 -5.96 17.02
CA ASP A 49 10.46 -7.13 17.91
C ASP A 49 9.15 -7.74 18.42
N GLY A 50 8.13 -7.78 17.56
CA GLY A 50 6.80 -8.26 17.91
C GLY A 50 5.92 -7.24 18.62
N GLY A 51 6.35 -5.98 18.70
CA GLY A 51 5.57 -4.89 19.29
C GLY A 51 4.27 -4.61 18.57
N TRP A 52 3.31 -4.07 19.31
CA TRP A 52 1.99 -3.73 18.82
C TRP A 52 1.96 -2.37 18.13
N TYR A 53 1.22 -2.31 17.03
CA TYR A 53 0.79 -1.08 16.39
C TYR A 53 -0.61 -0.75 16.88
N CYS A 54 -0.85 0.48 17.33
CA CYS A 54 -2.15 0.98 17.71
C CYS A 54 -2.52 2.14 16.79
N VAL A 55 -3.60 2.01 16.03
CA VAL A 55 -4.00 3.00 15.04
C VAL A 55 -5.51 3.14 14.95
N SER A 56 -5.96 4.24 14.35
CA SER A 56 -7.36 4.51 14.03
C SER A 56 -7.62 4.19 12.56
N PRO A 57 -8.35 3.10 12.23
CA PRO A 57 -8.64 2.69 10.87
C PRO A 57 -9.68 3.61 10.23
N TRP A 58 -9.42 4.05 8.96
CA TRP A 58 -10.32 4.95 8.24
C TRP A 58 -10.82 4.39 6.92
N HIS A 59 -9.94 3.85 6.09
CA HIS A 59 -10.30 3.34 4.77
C HIS A 59 -9.59 2.03 4.46
N LEU A 60 -10.28 1.15 3.76
CA LEU A 60 -9.67 0.03 3.05
C LEU A 60 -9.59 0.37 1.56
N ARG A 61 -8.46 0.10 0.95
CA ARG A 61 -8.23 0.34 -0.46
C ARG A 61 -7.61 -0.88 -1.12
N TRP A 62 -8.11 -1.20 -2.30
CA TRP A 62 -7.49 -2.17 -3.20
C TRP A 62 -6.56 -1.43 -4.17
N ASP A 63 -5.31 -1.83 -4.24
CA ASP A 63 -4.33 -1.30 -5.17
C ASP A 63 -3.27 -2.35 -5.49
N ASP A 64 -2.91 -2.47 -6.77
CA ASP A 64 -1.88 -3.41 -7.26
C ASP A 64 -1.98 -4.81 -6.62
N GLU A 65 -3.18 -5.42 -6.72
CA GLU A 65 -3.48 -6.76 -6.20
C GLU A 65 -3.36 -6.94 -4.67
N ASN A 66 -3.34 -5.87 -3.90
CA ASN A 66 -3.29 -5.91 -2.45
C ASN A 66 -4.33 -5.00 -1.80
N TYR A 67 -4.80 -5.40 -0.62
CA TYR A 67 -5.56 -4.52 0.25
C TYR A 67 -4.64 -3.72 1.15
N TYR A 68 -4.95 -2.44 1.28
CA TYR A 68 -4.26 -1.50 2.15
C TYR A 68 -5.23 -0.89 3.13
N LEU A 69 -4.83 -0.85 4.40
CA LEU A 69 -5.49 -0.06 5.42
C LEU A 69 -4.87 1.34 5.45
N ILE A 70 -5.70 2.36 5.29
CA ILE A 70 -5.34 3.75 5.56
C ILE A 70 -5.81 4.07 6.97
N ALA A 71 -4.88 4.44 7.84
CA ALA A 71 -5.13 4.66 9.24
C ALA A 71 -4.39 5.88 9.78
N TYR A 72 -4.96 6.53 10.79
CA TYR A 72 -4.28 7.58 11.53
C TYR A 72 -3.50 6.97 12.71
N ASP A 73 -2.23 7.30 12.78
CA ASP A 73 -1.33 6.95 13.88
C ASP A 73 -1.21 8.18 14.79
N ALA A 74 -1.81 8.11 15.98
CA ALA A 74 -1.82 9.22 16.93
C ALA A 74 -0.46 9.47 17.58
N GLU A 75 0.37 8.44 17.73
CA GLU A 75 1.72 8.57 18.27
C GLU A 75 2.62 9.38 17.34
N ALA A 76 2.50 9.12 16.04
CA ALA A 76 3.27 9.81 15.00
C ALA A 76 2.57 11.06 14.45
N ASP A 77 1.34 11.35 14.86
CA ASP A 77 0.44 12.41 14.37
C ASP A 77 0.35 12.46 12.82
N ARG A 78 0.19 11.33 12.19
CA ARG A 78 0.12 11.24 10.72
C ARG A 78 -0.72 10.07 10.21
N VAL A 79 -1.19 10.23 8.98
CA VAL A 79 -1.82 9.14 8.23
C VAL A 79 -0.75 8.18 7.72
N LYS A 80 -0.97 6.90 7.97
CA LYS A 80 -0.13 5.79 7.51
C LYS A 80 -0.97 4.77 6.74
N HIS A 81 -0.29 3.91 6.00
CA HIS A 81 -0.92 2.80 5.32
C HIS A 81 -0.21 1.49 5.65
N TYR A 82 -0.97 0.42 5.66
CA TYR A 82 -0.50 -0.91 6.00
C TYR A 82 -1.08 -1.92 5.02
N ARG A 83 -0.26 -2.82 4.53
CA ARG A 83 -0.75 -3.97 3.75
C ARG A 83 -1.49 -4.93 4.67
N VAL A 84 -2.72 -5.24 4.32
CA VAL A 84 -3.59 -6.07 5.17
C VAL A 84 -3.08 -7.50 5.29
N ASP A 85 -2.46 -8.03 4.23
CA ASP A 85 -1.86 -9.37 4.23
C ASP A 85 -0.65 -9.52 5.16
N LYS A 86 -0.05 -8.40 5.61
CA LYS A 86 1.05 -8.38 6.57
C LYS A 86 0.64 -8.09 8.01
N MET A 87 -0.65 -7.86 8.24
CA MET A 87 -1.20 -7.62 9.57
C MET A 87 -1.54 -8.95 10.25
N LYS A 88 -1.15 -9.06 11.51
CA LYS A 88 -1.44 -10.23 12.34
C LYS A 88 -2.12 -9.82 13.65
N ARG A 89 -2.97 -10.70 14.18
CA ARG A 89 -3.63 -10.54 15.48
C ARG A 89 -4.37 -9.22 15.62
N ILE A 90 -5.11 -8.81 14.56
CA ILE A 90 -5.92 -7.60 14.60
C ILE A 90 -6.97 -7.73 15.71
N THR A 91 -6.99 -6.77 16.61
CA THR A 91 -7.93 -6.70 17.73
C THR A 91 -8.56 -5.32 17.77
N LEU A 92 -9.89 -5.25 17.85
CA LEU A 92 -10.62 -4.02 18.07
C LEU A 92 -10.42 -3.57 19.53
N LEU A 93 -10.24 -2.27 19.72
CA LEU A 93 -10.14 -1.64 21.02
C LEU A 93 -11.46 -0.93 21.34
N GLU A 94 -11.77 -0.77 22.62
CA GLU A 94 -12.95 0.01 23.03
C GLU A 94 -12.77 1.52 22.79
N ALA A 95 -11.53 1.98 22.60
CA ALA A 95 -11.21 3.38 22.35
C ALA A 95 -11.80 3.87 21.02
N PRO A 96 -12.40 5.08 20.99
CA PRO A 96 -12.95 5.67 19.78
C PRO A 96 -11.84 6.02 18.78
N ARG A 97 -12.19 5.98 17.50
CA ARG A 97 -11.30 6.38 16.39
C ARG A 97 -10.91 7.85 16.52
N LEU A 98 -9.62 8.12 16.29
CA LEU A 98 -9.01 9.44 16.28
C LEU A 98 -8.64 9.89 14.86
N GLY A 99 -8.26 11.16 14.70
CA GLY A 99 -7.69 11.68 13.47
C GLY A 99 -8.70 12.23 12.47
N GLN A 100 -9.91 12.57 12.89
CA GLN A 100 -10.96 13.09 12.00
C GLN A 100 -10.51 14.36 11.25
N GLU A 101 -9.84 15.28 11.91
CA GLU A 101 -9.36 16.52 11.28
C GLU A 101 -8.28 16.26 10.23
N ARG A 102 -7.39 15.30 10.51
CA ARG A 102 -6.35 14.87 9.56
C ARG A 102 -6.97 14.19 8.34
N MET A 103 -7.97 13.36 8.57
CA MET A 103 -8.67 12.64 7.50
C MET A 103 -9.59 13.53 6.69
N ALA A 104 -10.18 14.58 7.26
CA ALA A 104 -10.98 15.56 6.53
C ALA A 104 -10.17 16.32 5.46
N ARG A 105 -8.85 16.45 5.67
CA ARG A 105 -7.91 17.07 4.73
C ARG A 105 -7.22 16.04 3.83
N PHE A 106 -7.51 14.78 4.03
CA PHE A 106 -6.89 13.67 3.32
C PHE A 106 -7.68 13.31 2.08
N ASP A 107 -7.08 13.48 0.91
CA ASP A 107 -7.63 12.99 -0.35
C ASP A 107 -6.98 11.64 -0.70
N PRO A 108 -7.72 10.53 -0.62
CA PRO A 108 -7.19 9.21 -0.94
C PRO A 108 -6.67 9.10 -2.38
N ALA A 109 -7.27 9.83 -3.33
CA ALA A 109 -6.86 9.81 -4.73
C ALA A 109 -5.51 10.50 -4.93
N VAL A 110 -5.36 11.70 -4.37
CA VAL A 110 -4.09 12.45 -4.42
C VAL A 110 -2.99 11.72 -3.66
N TYR A 111 -3.33 11.13 -2.52
CA TYR A 111 -2.39 10.35 -1.72
C TYR A 111 -1.84 9.14 -2.49
N THR A 112 -2.69 8.42 -3.21
CA THR A 112 -2.28 7.24 -3.99
C THR A 112 -1.40 7.60 -5.17
N GLN A 113 -1.67 8.72 -5.85
CA GLN A 113 -0.82 9.19 -6.94
C GLN A 113 0.61 9.52 -6.50
N ARG A 114 0.78 9.90 -5.22
CA ARG A 114 2.09 10.22 -4.63
C ARG A 114 2.84 9.01 -4.08
N LEU A 115 2.20 7.85 -4.03
CA LEU A 115 2.75 6.66 -3.41
C LEU A 115 2.94 5.56 -4.47
N PHE A 116 4.14 5.46 -4.99
CA PHE A 116 4.51 4.30 -5.80
C PHE A 116 4.53 3.04 -4.90
N GLY A 117 3.66 2.06 -5.23
CA GLY A 117 3.54 0.84 -4.42
C GLY A 117 3.15 1.07 -2.96
N MET A 118 2.47 2.18 -2.64
CA MET A 118 2.05 2.58 -1.30
C MET A 118 3.19 2.76 -0.28
N TYR A 119 4.38 3.07 -0.74
CA TYR A 119 5.48 3.53 0.11
C TYR A 119 5.45 5.05 0.26
N GLY A 120 5.35 5.54 1.49
CA GLY A 120 5.45 6.96 1.79
C GLY A 120 6.88 7.46 1.65
N GLY A 121 7.07 8.61 1.00
CA GLY A 121 8.40 9.22 0.83
C GLY A 121 8.29 10.65 0.34
N GLN A 122 9.44 11.32 0.21
CA GLN A 122 9.53 12.61 -0.45
C GLN A 122 9.46 12.41 -1.97
N PRO A 123 8.70 13.26 -2.69
CA PRO A 123 8.68 13.22 -4.15
C PRO A 123 10.08 13.51 -4.71
N VAL A 124 10.56 12.64 -5.57
CA VAL A 124 11.81 12.82 -6.29
C VAL A 124 11.56 12.66 -7.79
N ARG A 125 12.33 13.37 -8.60
CA ARG A 125 12.30 13.16 -10.04
C ARG A 125 13.23 12.00 -10.38
N VAL A 126 12.71 11.01 -11.09
CA VAL A 126 13.46 9.88 -11.59
C VAL A 126 13.38 9.88 -13.11
N THR A 127 14.52 9.71 -13.77
CA THR A 127 14.58 9.50 -15.22
C THR A 127 14.90 8.03 -15.46
N LEU A 128 14.10 7.38 -16.27
CA LEU A 128 14.30 6.00 -16.68
C LEU A 128 14.68 5.97 -18.17
N GLU A 129 15.65 5.16 -18.51
CA GLU A 129 16.01 4.86 -19.88
C GLU A 129 15.67 3.41 -20.18
N GLY A 130 15.08 3.16 -21.34
CA GLY A 130 14.65 1.83 -21.74
C GLY A 130 14.43 1.72 -23.24
N GLU A 131 14.22 0.51 -23.71
CA GLU A 131 13.91 0.22 -25.11
C GLU A 131 12.50 0.69 -25.48
N ASN A 132 12.30 1.06 -26.75
CA ASN A 132 11.01 1.56 -27.26
C ASN A 132 9.85 0.59 -27.01
N GLU A 133 10.12 -0.70 -26.98
CA GLU A 133 9.12 -1.74 -26.69
C GLU A 133 8.53 -1.65 -25.27
N MET A 134 9.23 -0.98 -24.36
CA MET A 134 8.78 -0.77 -22.99
C MET A 134 7.75 0.36 -22.83
N VAL A 135 7.47 1.15 -23.88
CA VAL A 135 6.53 2.28 -23.83
C VAL A 135 5.15 1.85 -23.31
N GLY A 136 4.61 0.74 -23.80
CA GLY A 136 3.33 0.23 -23.36
C GLY A 136 3.30 -0.08 -21.87
N VAL A 137 4.34 -0.73 -21.37
CA VAL A 137 4.47 -1.06 -19.94
C VAL A 137 4.56 0.20 -19.09
N LEU A 138 5.27 1.23 -19.57
CA LEU A 138 5.43 2.50 -18.87
C LEU A 138 4.12 3.29 -18.83
N ILE A 139 3.38 3.32 -19.94
CA ILE A 139 2.05 3.93 -20.00
C ILE A 139 1.07 3.23 -19.05
N ASP A 140 1.08 1.90 -19.04
CA ASP A 140 0.22 1.11 -18.15
C ASP A 140 0.54 1.37 -16.67
N ARG A 141 1.81 1.61 -16.36
CA ARG A 141 2.26 1.83 -14.98
C ARG A 141 2.12 3.28 -14.51
N PHE A 142 2.43 4.25 -15.36
CA PHE A 142 2.54 5.66 -14.99
C PHE A 142 1.48 6.57 -15.62
N GLY A 143 0.66 6.04 -16.52
CA GLY A 143 -0.34 6.80 -17.26
C GLY A 143 0.20 7.44 -18.54
N LYS A 144 -0.71 7.85 -19.42
CA LYS A 144 -0.36 8.46 -20.74
C LYS A 144 0.30 9.83 -20.64
N GLU A 145 0.13 10.51 -19.51
CA GLU A 145 0.69 11.86 -19.28
C GLU A 145 2.19 11.83 -18.90
N VAL A 146 2.77 10.64 -18.76
CA VAL A 146 4.21 10.53 -18.49
C VAL A 146 5.01 11.06 -19.67
N PRO A 147 5.96 12.01 -19.47
CA PRO A 147 6.79 12.50 -20.55
C PRO A 147 7.72 11.40 -21.09
N VAL A 148 7.67 11.15 -22.38
CA VAL A 148 8.53 10.18 -23.06
C VAL A 148 9.32 10.92 -24.15
N LEU A 149 10.65 10.86 -24.07
CA LEU A 149 11.53 11.55 -25.02
C LEU A 149 12.49 10.55 -25.66
N PRO A 150 12.71 10.59 -26.97
CA PRO A 150 13.77 9.81 -27.61
C PRO A 150 15.14 10.27 -27.11
N VAL A 151 16.00 9.32 -26.75
CA VAL A 151 17.35 9.62 -26.28
C VAL A 151 18.35 9.62 -27.45
N ASP A 152 18.25 8.62 -28.32
CA ASP A 152 19.08 8.48 -29.51
C ASP A 152 18.34 7.70 -30.60
N LEU A 153 18.35 8.22 -31.81
CA LEU A 153 17.75 7.57 -32.97
C LEU A 153 18.49 6.28 -33.38
N ALA A 154 19.73 6.12 -32.98
CA ALA A 154 20.54 4.93 -33.29
C ALA A 154 20.34 3.77 -32.31
N MET A 155 19.88 4.03 -31.07
CA MET A 155 19.76 3.04 -29.98
C MET A 155 18.31 2.67 -29.61
N HIS A 156 17.29 3.30 -30.20
CA HIS A 156 15.90 3.04 -29.89
C HIS A 156 15.57 3.07 -28.38
N SER A 157 16.18 4.00 -27.64
CA SER A 157 15.99 4.16 -26.21
C SER A 157 15.12 5.37 -25.87
N LEU A 158 14.47 5.31 -24.69
CA LEU A 158 13.53 6.30 -24.20
C LEU A 158 13.99 6.87 -22.85
N HIS A 159 13.84 8.17 -22.65
CA HIS A 159 13.97 8.83 -21.34
C HIS A 159 12.58 9.17 -20.77
N ILE A 160 12.36 8.82 -19.51
CA ILE A 160 11.14 9.09 -18.77
C ILE A 160 11.44 9.84 -17.48
#